data_c279537da3fe9a9678feb04097fa421e
#
_entry.id   c279537da3fe9a9678feb04097fa421e
#
_cell.length_a   1.000
_cell.length_b   1.000
_cell.length_c   1.000
_cell.angle_alpha   90.00
_cell.angle_beta   90.00
_cell.angle_gamma   90.00
#
_symmetry.space_group_name_H-M   'P 1'
#
loop_
_entity.id
_entity.type
_entity.pdbx_description
1 polymer ?
#
loop_
_entity_poly.entity_id
_entity_poly.type
_entity_poly.pdbx_seq_one_letter_code
_entity_poly.pdbx_strand_id
1 'polypeptide(L)'
;MNVNKKSITLPLIFSFLIFSMLLNSMGVIILQLSEKVSYKGLGVLESFKDIPMAVVSLFCVNLIAKTGNKNALTFSLIFVLVSCLALPVVDAFWFFKIWLSIVGVSFALAKISVFSIIKNNFQDKELSSAISSVDASFMIGIFFVNIGFGTLLTSAYAEYWKFGFWVIALLSIITLLMLRSAPIDEERNTAVAKKRGEYKYFLKPKIIYFFVIVFFMVFVEQSFNSWLPSFFRNNLKINSYFALQASAFLALFSFAGRLITSRLILRFHWFKFVLICLAAVFSILIVCQVLISFFYADYKYLLIFIMPMIGLFLAPLFPLYNSEILNNVPREKTHFLVSVVVIFSSLGSSVGSLYMAIIFHKNVSNFYPVFILFPLLIIFGLTFFLNKTPITYDRKPQE
;
A
#
# COMPACT_ATOMS: atom_id res chain seq x y z
N MET A 1 17.70 30.80 -12.57
CA MET A 1 18.09 30.35 -11.22
C MET A 1 18.10 28.83 -11.20
N ASN A 2 19.23 28.19 -10.90
CA ASN A 2 19.28 26.77 -10.71
C ASN A 2 18.48 26.42 -9.42
N VAL A 3 17.20 26.06 -9.57
CA VAL A 3 16.39 25.61 -8.45
C VAL A 3 17.04 24.36 -7.88
N ASN A 4 17.38 24.40 -6.60
CA ASN A 4 17.96 23.24 -5.93
C ASN A 4 16.88 22.13 -5.86
N LYS A 5 16.92 21.21 -6.83
CA LYS A 5 15.94 20.10 -6.98
C LYS A 5 15.81 19.24 -5.74
N LYS A 6 16.87 19.15 -4.92
CA LYS A 6 16.83 18.48 -3.61
C LYS A 6 15.85 19.15 -2.64
N SER A 7 15.71 20.48 -2.69
CA SER A 7 14.76 21.21 -1.83
C SER A 7 13.30 20.89 -2.18
N ILE A 8 13.00 20.47 -3.41
CA ILE A 8 11.68 20.01 -3.80
C ILE A 8 11.49 18.53 -3.44
N THR A 9 12.47 17.68 -3.77
CA THR A 9 12.32 16.22 -3.61
C THR A 9 12.27 15.80 -2.15
N LEU A 10 13.03 16.44 -1.26
CA LEU A 10 13.16 16.02 0.13
C LEU A 10 11.82 16.06 0.91
N PRO A 11 11.04 17.17 0.90
CA PRO A 11 9.72 17.17 1.57
C PRO A 11 8.73 16.16 0.97
N LEU A 12 8.84 15.82 -0.32
CA LEU A 12 8.00 14.81 -0.95
C LEU A 12 8.35 13.40 -0.46
N ILE A 13 9.65 13.10 -0.32
CA ILE A 13 10.17 11.86 0.26
C ILE A 13 9.66 11.70 1.69
N PHE A 14 9.83 12.73 2.54
CA PHE A 14 9.36 12.69 3.92
C PHE A 14 7.82 12.56 4.02
N SER A 15 7.08 13.21 3.12
CA SER A 15 5.62 13.04 3.07
C SER A 15 5.22 11.58 2.82
N PHE A 16 5.84 10.92 1.84
CA PHE A 16 5.55 9.51 1.55
C PHE A 16 6.01 8.57 2.65
N LEU A 17 7.12 8.85 3.30
CA LEU A 17 7.59 8.13 4.47
C LEU A 17 6.56 8.21 5.62
N ILE A 18 6.05 9.41 5.93
CA ILE A 18 5.02 9.63 6.96
C ILE A 18 3.75 8.84 6.63
N PHE A 19 3.22 8.99 5.41
CA PHE A 19 2.02 8.28 5.01
C PHE A 19 2.20 6.77 4.99
N SER A 20 3.36 6.29 4.59
CA SER A 20 3.67 4.86 4.62
C SER A 20 3.67 4.31 6.05
N MET A 21 4.27 5.04 7.01
CA MET A 21 4.23 4.67 8.42
C MET A 21 2.79 4.59 8.95
N LEU A 22 1.94 5.56 8.60
CA LEU A 22 0.54 5.60 9.04
C LEU A 22 -0.31 4.48 8.43
N LEU A 23 -0.21 4.28 7.11
CA LEU A 23 -0.98 3.27 6.40
C LEU A 23 -0.62 1.85 6.85
N ASN A 24 0.65 1.62 7.18
CA ASN A 24 1.15 0.30 7.58
C ASN A 24 1.26 0.11 9.11
N SER A 25 0.82 1.09 9.92
CA SER A 25 0.66 0.93 11.37
C SER A 25 -0.53 0.02 11.76
N MET A 26 -1.33 -0.41 10.78
CA MET A 26 -2.53 -1.21 11.02
C MET A 26 -2.21 -2.55 11.69
N GLY A 27 -1.10 -3.19 11.32
CA GLY A 27 -0.63 -4.41 11.96
C GLY A 27 -0.36 -4.23 13.47
N VAL A 28 0.22 -3.08 13.84
CA VAL A 28 0.44 -2.70 15.25
C VAL A 28 -0.89 -2.46 15.97
N ILE A 29 -1.81 -1.74 15.34
CA ILE A 29 -3.12 -1.40 15.91
C ILE A 29 -3.93 -2.68 16.15
N ILE A 30 -4.01 -3.58 15.17
CA ILE A 30 -4.70 -4.87 15.31
C ILE A 30 -4.06 -5.70 16.42
N LEU A 31 -2.72 -5.76 16.45
CA LEU A 31 -1.98 -6.51 17.47
C LEU A 31 -2.33 -6.02 18.89
N GLN A 32 -2.35 -4.72 19.13
CA GLN A 32 -2.59 -4.13 20.43
C GLN A 32 -4.06 -4.12 20.85
N LEU A 33 -4.98 -4.02 19.89
CA LEU A 33 -6.41 -4.00 20.19
C LEU A 33 -7.05 -5.40 20.20
N SER A 34 -6.35 -6.45 19.73
CA SER A 34 -6.90 -7.80 19.61
C SER A 34 -7.35 -8.44 20.93
N GLU A 35 -6.85 -7.95 22.05
CA GLU A 35 -7.26 -8.38 23.39
C GLU A 35 -8.52 -7.65 23.90
N LYS A 36 -8.78 -6.44 23.40
CA LYS A 36 -9.87 -5.56 23.88
C LYS A 36 -11.05 -5.48 22.91
N VAL A 37 -10.84 -5.76 21.65
CA VAL A 37 -11.82 -5.60 20.57
C VAL A 37 -11.95 -6.88 19.77
N SER A 38 -13.18 -7.23 19.39
CA SER A 38 -13.42 -8.43 18.57
C SER A 38 -12.69 -8.35 17.22
N TYR A 39 -12.22 -9.48 16.71
CA TYR A 39 -11.57 -9.56 15.40
C TYR A 39 -12.43 -8.98 14.27
N LYS A 40 -13.77 -9.15 14.33
CA LYS A 40 -14.69 -8.53 13.36
C LYS A 40 -14.60 -7.01 13.38
N GLY A 41 -14.58 -6.41 14.58
CA GLY A 41 -14.42 -4.96 14.74
C GLY A 41 -13.07 -4.46 14.22
N LEU A 42 -12.00 -5.22 14.42
CA LEU A 42 -10.66 -4.89 13.93
C LEU A 42 -10.57 -4.97 12.39
N GLY A 43 -11.18 -6.00 11.79
CA GLY A 43 -11.20 -6.16 10.33
C GLY A 43 -11.92 -5.02 9.60
N VAL A 44 -12.95 -4.43 10.22
CA VAL A 44 -13.66 -3.27 9.66
C VAL A 44 -12.81 -2.00 9.67
N LEU A 45 -11.80 -1.88 10.56
CA LEU A 45 -10.98 -0.67 10.65
C LEU A 45 -10.31 -0.30 9.33
N GLU A 46 -9.84 -1.28 8.54
CA GLU A 46 -9.26 -1.01 7.22
C GLU A 46 -10.21 -0.24 6.30
N SER A 47 -11.49 -0.59 6.33
CA SER A 47 -12.51 0.06 5.51
C SER A 47 -12.66 1.55 5.82
N PHE A 48 -12.43 1.97 7.08
CA PHE A 48 -12.46 3.39 7.45
C PHE A 48 -11.28 4.19 6.89
N LYS A 49 -10.19 3.53 6.49
CA LYS A 49 -9.08 4.15 5.77
C LYS A 49 -9.32 4.11 4.26
N ASP A 50 -9.69 2.95 3.73
CA ASP A 50 -9.65 2.65 2.31
C ASP A 50 -10.86 3.23 1.55
N ILE A 51 -12.07 3.20 2.15
CA ILE A 51 -13.26 3.76 1.50
C ILE A 51 -13.16 5.28 1.34
N PRO A 52 -12.82 6.07 2.39
CA PRO A 52 -12.60 7.51 2.21
C PRO A 52 -11.48 7.83 1.22
N MET A 53 -10.39 7.04 1.22
CA MET A 53 -9.30 7.18 0.24
C MET A 53 -9.81 6.98 -1.19
N ALA A 54 -10.60 5.93 -1.45
CA ALA A 54 -11.17 5.65 -2.76
C ALA A 54 -12.14 6.76 -3.22
N VAL A 55 -13.05 7.19 -2.33
CA VAL A 55 -14.03 8.24 -2.63
C VAL A 55 -13.32 9.56 -2.94
N VAL A 56 -12.40 9.98 -2.08
CA VAL A 56 -11.70 11.25 -2.26
C VAL A 56 -10.82 11.22 -3.51
N SER A 57 -10.17 10.10 -3.85
CA SER A 57 -9.33 10.00 -5.06
C SER A 57 -10.09 10.27 -6.36
N LEU A 58 -11.43 10.08 -6.39
CA LEU A 58 -12.27 10.41 -7.54
C LEU A 58 -12.52 11.92 -7.69
N PHE A 59 -12.53 12.66 -6.58
CA PHE A 59 -12.90 14.07 -6.54
C PHE A 59 -11.73 15.02 -6.30
N CYS A 60 -10.62 14.50 -5.76
CA CYS A 60 -9.50 15.33 -5.34
C CYS A 60 -8.80 16.05 -6.49
N VAL A 61 -8.86 15.54 -7.73
CA VAL A 61 -8.30 16.24 -8.89
C VAL A 61 -8.93 17.63 -9.05
N ASN A 62 -10.25 17.74 -8.91
CA ASN A 62 -10.96 19.01 -8.99
C ASN A 62 -10.66 19.93 -7.78
N LEU A 63 -10.49 19.35 -6.59
CA LEU A 63 -10.12 20.07 -5.38
C LEU A 63 -8.70 20.63 -5.50
N ILE A 64 -7.75 19.80 -5.92
CA ILE A 64 -6.34 20.19 -6.10
C ILE A 64 -6.19 21.26 -7.19
N ALA A 65 -6.97 21.16 -8.28
CA ALA A 65 -6.97 22.18 -9.32
C ALA A 65 -7.36 23.59 -8.81
N LYS A 66 -8.20 23.65 -7.77
CA LYS A 66 -8.60 24.93 -7.14
C LYS A 66 -7.62 25.42 -6.08
N THR A 67 -7.09 24.53 -5.26
CA THR A 67 -6.25 24.87 -4.11
C THR A 67 -4.76 24.90 -4.43
N GLY A 68 -4.30 24.23 -5.49
CA GLY A 68 -2.91 23.98 -5.80
C GLY A 68 -2.36 22.73 -5.12
N ASN A 69 -1.33 22.13 -5.72
CA ASN A 69 -0.72 20.88 -5.23
C ASN A 69 0.00 21.07 -3.88
N LYS A 70 0.76 22.18 -3.74
CA LYS A 70 1.50 22.49 -2.51
C LYS A 70 0.56 22.68 -1.31
N ASN A 71 -0.54 23.42 -1.51
CA ASN A 71 -1.52 23.64 -0.45
C ASN A 71 -2.28 22.36 -0.11
N ALA A 72 -2.66 21.54 -1.09
CA ALA A 72 -3.33 20.26 -0.84
C ALA A 72 -2.43 19.32 -0.03
N LEU A 73 -1.13 19.23 -0.35
CA LEU A 73 -0.16 18.46 0.42
C LEU A 73 0.03 19.03 1.83
N THR A 74 0.06 20.36 1.96
CA THR A 74 0.15 21.05 3.28
C THR A 74 -1.05 20.72 4.16
N PHE A 75 -2.27 20.81 3.63
CA PHE A 75 -3.48 20.43 4.37
C PHE A 75 -3.48 18.95 4.77
N SER A 76 -3.04 18.06 3.88
CA SER A 76 -2.92 16.64 4.19
C SER A 76 -2.00 16.38 5.39
N LEU A 77 -0.84 17.04 5.42
CA LEU A 77 0.12 16.91 6.53
C LEU A 77 -0.39 17.54 7.83
N ILE A 78 -1.12 18.67 7.77
CA ILE A 78 -1.73 19.30 8.94
C ILE A 78 -2.81 18.37 9.54
N PHE A 79 -3.70 17.78 8.73
CA PHE A 79 -4.71 16.86 9.21
C PHE A 79 -4.09 15.63 9.89
N VAL A 80 -3.04 15.08 9.30
CA VAL A 80 -2.29 13.97 9.90
C VAL A 80 -1.62 14.40 11.20
N LEU A 81 -0.95 15.54 11.24
CA LEU A 81 -0.30 16.08 12.43
C LEU A 81 -1.31 16.18 13.60
N VAL A 82 -2.43 16.88 13.38
CA VAL A 82 -3.45 17.08 14.43
C VAL A 82 -4.04 15.75 14.88
N SER A 83 -4.34 14.85 13.95
CA SER A 83 -4.91 13.54 14.26
C SER A 83 -3.95 12.62 15.01
N CYS A 84 -2.64 12.66 14.71
CA CYS A 84 -1.61 11.91 15.43
C CYS A 84 -1.36 12.46 16.82
N LEU A 85 -1.46 13.77 17.03
CA LEU A 85 -1.35 14.38 18.37
C LEU A 85 -2.56 14.01 19.25
N ALA A 86 -3.75 13.92 18.67
CA ALA A 86 -4.98 13.58 19.37
C ALA A 86 -5.08 12.09 19.74
N LEU A 87 -4.48 11.19 18.96
CA LEU A 87 -4.64 9.73 19.09
C LEU A 87 -4.26 9.16 20.47
N PRO A 88 -3.17 9.57 21.15
CA PRO A 88 -2.85 9.09 22.48
C PRO A 88 -3.78 9.62 23.57
N VAL A 89 -4.36 10.81 23.36
CA VAL A 89 -5.19 11.51 24.35
C VAL A 89 -6.62 10.95 24.36
N VAL A 90 -7.14 10.55 23.20
CA VAL A 90 -8.51 10.02 23.09
C VAL A 90 -8.49 8.51 23.22
N ASP A 91 -8.82 7.99 24.41
CA ASP A 91 -8.83 6.54 24.66
C ASP A 91 -10.20 5.91 24.33
N ALA A 92 -10.59 6.01 23.05
CA ALA A 92 -11.85 5.46 22.57
C ALA A 92 -11.68 4.73 21.24
N PHE A 93 -12.25 3.53 21.13
CA PHE A 93 -12.17 2.73 19.90
C PHE A 93 -12.77 3.44 18.67
N TRP A 94 -13.87 4.19 18.85
CA TRP A 94 -14.48 4.95 17.75
C TRP A 94 -13.53 6.00 17.17
N PHE A 95 -12.59 6.53 17.96
CA PHE A 95 -11.64 7.53 17.49
C PHE A 95 -10.65 6.95 16.45
N PHE A 96 -10.27 5.68 16.57
CA PHE A 96 -9.46 5.01 15.55
C PHE A 96 -10.14 5.02 14.17
N LYS A 97 -11.48 4.90 14.12
CA LYS A 97 -12.23 4.97 12.85
C LYS A 97 -12.12 6.35 12.21
N ILE A 98 -12.29 7.41 13.00
CA ILE A 98 -12.14 8.80 12.52
C ILE A 98 -10.69 9.06 12.12
N TRP A 99 -9.74 8.67 12.95
CA TRP A 99 -8.32 8.84 12.68
C TRP A 99 -7.91 8.15 11.37
N LEU A 100 -8.32 6.91 11.16
CA LEU A 100 -8.07 6.18 9.91
C LEU A 100 -8.72 6.85 8.69
N SER A 101 -9.93 7.39 8.85
CA SER A 101 -10.60 8.15 7.78
C SER A 101 -9.82 9.41 7.42
N ILE A 102 -9.31 10.14 8.41
CA ILE A 102 -8.44 11.30 8.18
C ILE A 102 -7.15 10.88 7.46
N VAL A 103 -6.51 9.79 7.88
CA VAL A 103 -5.30 9.26 7.23
C VAL A 103 -5.58 8.89 5.77
N GLY A 104 -6.70 8.19 5.49
CA GLY A 104 -7.07 7.78 4.14
C GLY A 104 -7.34 8.97 3.21
N VAL A 105 -8.13 9.95 3.65
CA VAL A 105 -8.39 11.20 2.91
C VAL A 105 -7.10 11.97 2.64
N SER A 106 -6.28 12.13 3.68
CA SER A 106 -5.02 12.87 3.59
C SER A 106 -4.04 12.19 2.64
N PHE A 107 -3.97 10.86 2.66
CA PHE A 107 -3.09 10.13 1.73
C PHE A 107 -3.54 10.25 0.28
N ALA A 108 -4.86 10.20 0.00
CA ALA A 108 -5.37 10.39 -1.35
C ALA A 108 -4.96 11.76 -1.93
N LEU A 109 -5.12 12.82 -1.14
CA LEU A 109 -4.70 14.18 -1.52
C LEU A 109 -3.18 14.27 -1.68
N ALA A 110 -2.41 13.74 -0.71
CA ALA A 110 -0.95 13.79 -0.74
C ALA A 110 -0.38 13.03 -1.94
N LYS A 111 -0.88 11.84 -2.23
CA LYS A 111 -0.41 11.00 -3.35
C LYS A 111 -0.53 11.73 -4.68
N ILE A 112 -1.69 12.30 -4.98
CA ILE A 112 -1.92 13.01 -6.23
C ILE A 112 -1.09 14.29 -6.29
N SER A 113 -1.03 15.04 -5.19
CA SER A 113 -0.25 16.28 -5.11
C SER A 113 1.25 16.02 -5.31
N VAL A 114 1.81 15.00 -4.66
CA VAL A 114 3.24 14.66 -4.78
C VAL A 114 3.60 14.28 -6.21
N PHE A 115 2.84 13.40 -6.85
CA PHE A 115 3.12 13.01 -8.24
C PHE A 115 2.91 14.17 -9.23
N SER A 116 1.93 15.04 -8.97
CA SER A 116 1.74 16.25 -9.78
C SER A 116 2.91 17.24 -9.62
N ILE A 117 3.37 17.47 -8.39
CA ILE A 117 4.55 18.32 -8.14
C ILE A 117 5.78 17.75 -8.85
N ILE A 118 6.01 16.44 -8.75
CA ILE A 118 7.15 15.80 -9.43
C ILE A 118 7.04 16.00 -10.93
N LYS A 119 5.88 15.75 -11.52
CA LYS A 119 5.65 15.88 -12.96
C LYS A 119 5.89 17.30 -13.47
N ASN A 120 5.52 18.32 -12.67
CA ASN A 120 5.63 19.73 -13.07
C ASN A 120 7.06 20.28 -12.91
N ASN A 121 7.86 19.74 -11.98
CA ASN A 121 9.17 20.27 -11.62
C ASN A 121 10.36 19.45 -12.16
N PHE A 122 10.10 18.23 -12.69
CA PHE A 122 11.15 17.32 -13.16
C PHE A 122 10.84 16.80 -14.56
N GLN A 123 11.88 16.55 -15.36
CA GLN A 123 11.76 16.01 -16.72
C GLN A 123 12.67 14.79 -16.92
N ASP A 124 12.35 13.95 -17.90
CA ASP A 124 13.15 12.81 -18.36
C ASP A 124 13.68 11.90 -17.24
N LYS A 125 14.98 11.74 -17.14
CA LYS A 125 15.66 10.89 -16.15
C LYS A 125 15.46 11.37 -14.71
N GLU A 126 15.34 12.68 -14.50
CA GLU A 126 15.13 13.26 -13.17
C GLU A 126 13.70 12.99 -12.66
N LEU A 127 12.71 13.01 -13.54
CA LEU A 127 11.33 12.59 -13.23
C LEU A 127 11.30 11.17 -12.71
N SER A 128 11.92 10.23 -13.43
CA SER A 128 11.99 8.83 -13.02
C SER A 128 12.74 8.64 -11.70
N SER A 129 13.82 9.38 -11.49
CA SER A 129 14.61 9.35 -10.26
C SER A 129 13.81 9.87 -9.06
N ALA A 130 13.07 10.97 -9.22
CA ALA A 130 12.24 11.55 -8.16
C ALA A 130 11.12 10.61 -7.77
N ILE A 131 10.41 10.03 -8.75
CA ILE A 131 9.35 9.00 -8.50
C ILE A 131 9.94 7.82 -7.74
N SER A 132 11.06 7.26 -8.21
CA SER A 132 11.70 6.11 -7.58
C SER A 132 12.15 6.40 -6.14
N SER A 133 12.63 7.62 -5.87
CA SER A 133 13.04 8.03 -4.52
C SER A 133 11.86 8.12 -3.56
N VAL A 134 10.73 8.62 -4.04
CA VAL A 134 9.48 8.72 -3.27
C VAL A 134 8.92 7.32 -3.00
N ASP A 135 8.88 6.43 -4.00
CA ASP A 135 8.42 5.05 -3.82
C ASP A 135 9.36 4.25 -2.89
N ALA A 136 10.67 4.48 -2.97
CA ALA A 136 11.62 3.88 -2.04
C ALA A 136 11.39 4.32 -0.60
N SER A 137 11.09 5.61 -0.38
CA SER A 137 10.79 6.13 0.96
C SER A 137 9.54 5.50 1.58
N PHE A 138 8.58 5.09 0.74
CA PHE A 138 7.40 4.38 1.21
C PHE A 138 7.77 3.02 1.84
N MET A 139 8.66 2.25 1.22
CA MET A 139 9.14 0.97 1.77
C MET A 139 9.95 1.19 3.06
N ILE A 140 10.78 2.23 3.10
CA ILE A 140 11.55 2.61 4.28
C ILE A 140 10.62 2.95 5.46
N GLY A 141 9.51 3.66 5.20
CA GLY A 141 8.53 3.99 6.24
C GLY A 141 7.85 2.75 6.83
N ILE A 142 7.50 1.75 6.00
CA ILE A 142 6.97 0.47 6.49
C ILE A 142 7.96 -0.23 7.43
N PHE A 143 9.23 -0.22 7.06
CA PHE A 143 10.29 -0.82 7.86
C PHE A 143 10.42 -0.10 9.22
N PHE A 144 10.52 1.23 9.21
CA PHE A 144 10.67 2.01 10.44
C PHE A 144 9.48 1.92 11.39
N VAL A 145 8.24 1.91 10.91
CA VAL A 145 7.07 1.81 11.78
C VAL A 145 7.03 0.47 12.50
N ASN A 146 7.35 -0.62 11.81
CA ASN A 146 7.34 -1.96 12.42
C ASN A 146 8.49 -2.13 13.43
N ILE A 147 9.69 -1.67 13.14
CA ILE A 147 10.81 -1.70 14.10
C ILE A 147 10.54 -0.77 15.28
N GLY A 148 10.13 0.47 15.02
CA GLY A 148 9.89 1.46 16.08
C GLY A 148 8.82 1.01 17.06
N PHE A 149 7.68 0.55 16.57
CA PHE A 149 6.65 0.00 17.45
C PHE A 149 7.05 -1.35 18.06
N GLY A 150 7.82 -2.18 17.34
CA GLY A 150 8.34 -3.43 17.88
C GLY A 150 9.23 -3.20 19.10
N THR A 151 10.15 -2.24 19.05
CA THR A 151 11.00 -1.87 20.19
C THR A 151 10.21 -1.21 21.31
N LEU A 152 9.25 -0.33 20.98
CA LEU A 152 8.38 0.33 21.96
C LEU A 152 7.54 -0.68 22.75
N LEU A 153 6.94 -1.64 22.08
CA LEU A 153 6.07 -2.66 22.69
C LEU A 153 6.81 -3.70 23.55
N THR A 154 8.14 -3.75 23.49
CA THR A 154 8.96 -4.61 24.34
C THR A 154 9.69 -3.83 25.43
N SER A 155 9.57 -2.51 25.44
CA SER A 155 10.13 -1.64 26.47
C SER A 155 9.23 -1.57 27.70
N ALA A 156 9.75 -0.98 28.78
CA ALA A 156 8.96 -0.65 29.98
C ALA A 156 7.80 0.32 29.69
N TYR A 157 7.80 0.96 28.52
CA TYR A 157 6.80 1.95 28.11
C TYR A 157 5.75 1.38 27.14
N ALA A 158 5.58 0.05 27.07
CA ALA A 158 4.64 -0.62 26.15
C ALA A 158 3.19 -0.13 26.29
N GLU A 159 2.77 0.25 27.49
CA GLU A 159 1.42 0.80 27.74
C GLU A 159 1.18 2.12 27.01
N TYR A 160 2.23 2.88 26.79
CA TYR A 160 2.18 4.19 26.12
C TYR A 160 2.40 4.09 24.60
N TRP A 161 2.17 2.94 23.99
CA TRP A 161 2.43 2.70 22.56
C TRP A 161 1.79 3.73 21.62
N LYS A 162 0.63 4.27 21.96
CA LYS A 162 -0.04 5.31 21.16
C LYS A 162 0.81 6.58 21.01
N PHE A 163 1.66 6.90 21.99
CA PHE A 163 2.59 8.04 21.92
C PHE A 163 3.68 7.87 20.85
N GLY A 164 3.90 6.66 20.34
CA GLY A 164 4.72 6.42 19.16
C GLY A 164 4.26 7.22 17.94
N PHE A 165 2.97 7.55 17.84
CA PHE A 165 2.43 8.41 16.78
C PHE A 165 2.86 9.89 16.91
N TRP A 166 3.32 10.34 18.08
CA TRP A 166 3.90 11.68 18.24
C TRP A 166 5.23 11.82 17.50
N VAL A 167 5.97 10.73 17.32
CA VAL A 167 7.18 10.74 16.48
C VAL A 167 6.79 11.05 15.02
N ILE A 168 5.69 10.47 14.53
CA ILE A 168 5.16 10.75 13.20
C ILE A 168 4.64 12.19 13.10
N ALA A 169 4.01 12.70 14.17
CA ALA A 169 3.60 14.10 14.27
C ALA A 169 4.81 15.05 14.19
N LEU A 170 5.91 14.74 14.90
CA LEU A 170 7.15 15.53 14.83
C LEU A 170 7.74 15.53 13.41
N LEU A 171 7.79 14.37 12.75
CA LEU A 171 8.22 14.27 11.34
C LEU A 171 7.31 15.10 10.43
N SER A 172 6.01 15.15 10.69
CA SER A 172 5.06 15.97 9.95
C SER A 172 5.34 17.47 10.08
N ILE A 173 5.71 17.94 11.29
CA ILE A 173 6.13 19.34 11.52
C ILE A 173 7.38 19.66 10.70
N ILE A 174 8.41 18.80 10.78
CA ILE A 174 9.65 18.98 10.01
C ILE A 174 9.34 19.06 8.51
N THR A 175 8.50 18.15 8.02
CA THR A 175 8.12 18.11 6.61
C THR A 175 7.34 19.34 6.18
N LEU A 176 6.45 19.87 7.02
CA LEU A 176 5.71 21.11 6.77
C LEU A 176 6.67 22.31 6.67
N LEU A 177 7.66 22.41 7.55
CA LEU A 177 8.67 23.48 7.48
C LEU A 177 9.51 23.40 6.20
N MET A 178 9.92 22.18 5.81
CA MET A 178 10.64 21.96 4.55
C MET A 178 9.77 22.28 3.33
N LEU A 179 8.49 21.89 3.34
CA LEU A 179 7.55 22.15 2.24
C LEU A 179 7.28 23.66 2.09
N ARG A 180 7.18 24.38 3.20
CA ARG A 180 7.00 25.86 3.16
C ARG A 180 8.12 26.55 2.40
N SER A 181 9.38 26.16 2.62
CA SER A 181 10.57 26.73 1.99
C SER A 181 10.85 26.18 0.59
N ALA A 182 10.17 25.10 0.15
CA ALA A 182 10.40 24.47 -1.14
C ALA A 182 9.90 25.38 -2.29
N PRO A 183 10.75 25.67 -3.29
CA PRO A 183 10.40 26.46 -4.47
C PRO A 183 9.67 25.57 -5.50
N ILE A 184 8.39 25.29 -5.25
CA ILE A 184 7.55 24.42 -6.09
C ILE A 184 6.83 25.29 -7.10
N ASP A 185 7.06 25.01 -8.39
CA ASP A 185 6.27 25.60 -9.47
C ASP A 185 4.92 24.91 -9.57
N GLU A 186 3.86 25.70 -9.42
CA GLU A 186 2.48 25.24 -9.57
C GLU A 186 1.94 25.71 -10.93
N GLU A 187 2.01 24.85 -11.95
CA GLU A 187 1.12 25.01 -13.09
C GLU A 187 -0.32 24.73 -12.64
N ARG A 188 -1.17 25.75 -12.72
CA ARG A 188 -2.62 25.58 -12.54
C ARG A 188 -3.15 24.81 -13.74
N ASN A 189 -3.16 23.49 -13.64
CA ASN A 189 -3.80 22.64 -14.65
C ASN A 189 -5.30 22.95 -14.68
N THR A 190 -5.70 23.78 -15.64
CA THR A 190 -7.10 23.99 -15.97
C THR A 190 -7.74 22.66 -16.33
N ALA A 191 -8.72 22.30 -15.53
CA ALA A 191 -9.77 21.29 -15.69
C ALA A 191 -9.56 20.23 -16.79
N VAL A 192 -9.31 19.01 -16.38
CA VAL A 192 -9.58 17.84 -17.21
C VAL A 192 -11.09 17.76 -17.43
N ALA A 193 -11.55 18.27 -18.58
CA ALA A 193 -12.94 18.15 -18.98
C ALA A 193 -13.33 16.67 -19.06
N LYS A 194 -14.29 16.25 -18.26
CA LYS A 194 -14.91 14.91 -18.33
C LYS A 194 -15.56 14.76 -19.71
N LYS A 195 -14.92 14.05 -20.65
CA LYS A 195 -15.59 13.56 -21.85
C LYS A 195 -16.53 12.42 -21.46
N ARG A 196 -17.85 12.64 -21.57
CA ARG A 196 -18.89 11.60 -21.45
C ARG A 196 -18.61 10.52 -22.53
N GLY A 197 -18.44 9.26 -22.12
CA GLY A 197 -18.30 8.10 -23.04
C GLY A 197 -17.07 7.23 -22.84
N GLU A 198 -16.16 7.60 -21.92
CA GLU A 198 -14.90 6.88 -21.72
C GLU A 198 -15.06 5.52 -20.99
N TYR A 199 -16.15 5.33 -20.21
CA TYR A 199 -16.35 4.13 -19.39
C TYR A 199 -16.55 2.84 -20.21
N LYS A 200 -17.11 2.90 -21.45
CA LYS A 200 -17.26 1.69 -22.28
C LYS A 200 -15.94 1.00 -22.60
N TYR A 201 -14.85 1.78 -22.69
CA TYR A 201 -13.52 1.24 -22.90
C TYR A 201 -13.05 0.36 -21.74
N PHE A 202 -13.43 0.71 -20.52
CA PHE A 202 -13.03 0.00 -19.29
C PHE A 202 -13.84 -1.26 -19.01
N LEU A 203 -14.91 -1.50 -19.80
CA LEU A 203 -15.68 -2.74 -19.78
C LEU A 203 -15.09 -3.83 -20.71
N LYS A 204 -13.98 -3.56 -21.40
CA LYS A 204 -13.28 -4.59 -22.18
C LYS A 204 -12.78 -5.72 -21.27
N PRO A 205 -12.94 -7.00 -21.66
CA PRO A 205 -12.63 -8.14 -20.80
C PRO A 205 -11.21 -8.11 -20.21
N LYS A 206 -10.20 -7.76 -21.01
CA LYS A 206 -8.81 -7.67 -20.53
C LYS A 206 -8.65 -6.66 -19.40
N ILE A 207 -9.36 -5.54 -19.44
CA ILE A 207 -9.30 -4.50 -18.42
C ILE A 207 -10.06 -4.93 -17.16
N ILE A 208 -11.18 -5.64 -17.32
CA ILE A 208 -11.92 -6.22 -16.20
C ILE A 208 -11.06 -7.27 -15.49
N TYR A 209 -10.41 -8.18 -16.21
CA TYR A 209 -9.49 -9.16 -15.63
C TYR A 209 -8.38 -8.46 -14.83
N PHE A 210 -7.81 -7.39 -15.38
CA PHE A 210 -6.80 -6.60 -14.69
C PHE A 210 -7.33 -5.99 -13.37
N PHE A 211 -8.51 -5.37 -13.36
CA PHE A 211 -9.08 -4.81 -12.14
C PHE A 211 -9.35 -5.88 -11.07
N VAL A 212 -9.82 -7.05 -11.46
CA VAL A 212 -10.02 -8.17 -10.54
C VAL A 212 -8.69 -8.69 -10.01
N ILE A 213 -7.65 -8.76 -10.86
CA ILE A 213 -6.29 -9.09 -10.41
C ILE A 213 -5.80 -8.07 -9.40
N VAL A 214 -5.95 -6.77 -9.67
CA VAL A 214 -5.57 -5.69 -8.73
C VAL A 214 -6.28 -5.84 -7.39
N PHE A 215 -7.58 -6.10 -7.42
CA PHE A 215 -8.37 -6.36 -6.20
C PHE A 215 -7.76 -7.49 -5.38
N PHE A 216 -7.53 -8.66 -5.96
CA PHE A 216 -7.00 -9.82 -5.24
C PHE A 216 -5.52 -9.65 -4.87
N MET A 217 -4.73 -8.93 -5.65
CA MET A 217 -3.34 -8.60 -5.31
C MET A 217 -3.28 -7.79 -4.01
N VAL A 218 -4.05 -6.70 -3.93
CA VAL A 218 -4.06 -5.85 -2.74
C VAL A 218 -4.74 -6.57 -1.56
N PHE A 219 -5.76 -7.41 -1.83
CA PHE A 219 -6.34 -8.30 -0.84
C PHE A 219 -5.27 -9.17 -0.16
N VAL A 220 -4.41 -9.84 -0.94
CA VAL A 220 -3.32 -10.69 -0.41
C VAL A 220 -2.29 -9.85 0.32
N GLU A 221 -1.85 -8.74 -0.28
CA GLU A 221 -0.85 -7.85 0.32
C GLU A 221 -1.32 -7.32 1.68
N GLN A 222 -2.57 -6.88 1.78
CA GLN A 222 -3.13 -6.34 3.02
C GLN A 222 -3.37 -7.43 4.07
N SER A 223 -3.72 -8.64 3.63
CA SER A 223 -3.82 -9.79 4.54
C SER A 223 -2.51 -10.05 5.26
N PHE A 224 -1.36 -9.87 4.60
CA PHE A 224 -0.05 -9.96 5.24
C PHE A 224 0.28 -8.72 6.08
N ASN A 225 0.19 -7.54 5.51
CA ASN A 225 0.62 -6.31 6.17
C ASN A 225 -0.10 -6.07 7.51
N SER A 226 -1.40 -6.35 7.58
CA SER A 226 -2.20 -6.06 8.77
C SER A 226 -2.30 -7.23 9.75
N TRP A 227 -2.28 -8.48 9.26
CA TRP A 227 -2.61 -9.63 10.11
C TRP A 227 -1.43 -10.54 10.43
N LEU A 228 -0.30 -10.39 9.73
CA LEU A 228 0.90 -11.19 9.98
C LEU A 228 1.42 -11.07 11.42
N PRO A 229 1.55 -9.88 12.04
CA PRO A 229 1.95 -9.77 13.43
C PRO A 229 1.01 -10.49 14.39
N SER A 230 -0.31 -10.35 14.17
CA SER A 230 -1.33 -11.02 14.99
C SER A 230 -1.27 -12.54 14.85
N PHE A 231 -0.98 -13.04 13.65
CA PHE A 231 -0.76 -14.46 13.40
C PHE A 231 0.44 -14.99 14.21
N PHE A 232 1.57 -14.33 14.12
CA PHE A 232 2.78 -14.74 14.86
C PHE A 232 2.57 -14.68 16.38
N ARG A 233 1.94 -13.62 16.90
CA ARG A 233 1.70 -13.48 18.35
C ARG A 233 0.65 -14.47 18.86
N ASN A 234 -0.53 -14.52 18.23
CA ASN A 234 -1.68 -15.20 18.78
C ASN A 234 -1.69 -16.70 18.49
N ASN A 235 -1.25 -17.12 17.28
CA ASN A 235 -1.21 -18.52 16.88
C ASN A 235 0.13 -19.17 17.18
N LEU A 236 1.24 -18.54 16.81
CA LEU A 236 2.57 -19.11 17.00
C LEU A 236 3.18 -18.76 18.37
N LYS A 237 2.45 -18.02 19.22
CA LYS A 237 2.89 -17.64 20.57
C LYS A 237 4.30 -17.02 20.59
N ILE A 238 4.61 -16.23 19.59
CA ILE A 238 5.87 -15.50 19.47
C ILE A 238 5.73 -14.12 20.11
N ASN A 239 6.78 -13.62 20.75
CA ASN A 239 6.81 -12.29 21.36
C ASN A 239 6.42 -11.21 20.32
N SER A 240 5.72 -10.16 20.76
CA SER A 240 5.26 -9.04 19.93
C SER A 240 6.39 -8.37 19.14
N TYR A 241 7.59 -8.29 19.71
CA TYR A 241 8.79 -7.77 19.02
C TYR A 241 9.07 -8.56 17.74
N PHE A 242 9.26 -9.88 17.86
CA PHE A 242 9.56 -10.75 16.71
C PHE A 242 8.37 -10.84 15.75
N ALA A 243 7.13 -10.78 16.26
CA ALA A 243 5.94 -10.75 15.43
C ALA A 243 5.89 -9.51 14.50
N LEU A 244 6.28 -8.32 15.00
CA LEU A 244 6.38 -7.10 14.21
C LEU A 244 7.62 -7.09 13.30
N GLN A 245 8.72 -7.74 13.72
CA GLN A 245 9.90 -7.90 12.85
C GLN A 245 9.57 -8.71 11.59
N ALA A 246 8.65 -9.67 11.65
CA ALA A 246 8.20 -10.38 10.46
C ALA A 246 7.59 -9.42 9.41
N SER A 247 6.82 -8.39 9.82
CA SER A 247 6.32 -7.36 8.92
C SER A 247 7.42 -6.41 8.42
N ALA A 248 8.42 -6.12 9.24
CA ALA A 248 9.59 -5.35 8.81
C ALA A 248 10.39 -6.14 7.75
N PHE A 249 10.60 -7.44 7.92
CA PHE A 249 11.21 -8.31 6.92
C PHE A 249 10.37 -8.42 5.65
N LEU A 250 9.04 -8.50 5.76
CA LEU A 250 8.16 -8.47 4.60
C LEU A 250 8.36 -7.20 3.76
N ALA A 251 8.46 -6.03 4.40
CA ALA A 251 8.74 -4.77 3.72
C ALA A 251 10.14 -4.77 3.06
N LEU A 252 11.16 -5.28 3.75
CA LEU A 252 12.53 -5.38 3.24
C LEU A 252 12.59 -6.31 2.02
N PHE A 253 11.99 -7.50 2.10
CA PHE A 253 11.91 -8.43 0.97
C PHE A 253 11.08 -7.87 -0.19
N SER A 254 10.01 -7.13 0.09
CA SER A 254 9.20 -6.44 -0.93
C SER A 254 10.02 -5.38 -1.66
N PHE A 255 10.82 -4.60 -0.95
CA PHE A 255 11.74 -3.64 -1.53
C PHE A 255 12.79 -4.33 -2.41
N ALA A 256 13.45 -5.37 -1.88
CA ALA A 256 14.45 -6.16 -2.62
C ALA A 256 13.83 -6.78 -3.89
N GLY A 257 12.64 -7.34 -3.80
CA GLY A 257 11.90 -7.91 -4.92
C GLY A 257 11.65 -6.91 -6.05
N ARG A 258 11.23 -5.68 -5.72
CA ARG A 258 11.05 -4.62 -6.71
C ARG A 258 12.37 -4.21 -7.38
N LEU A 259 13.46 -4.08 -6.60
CA LEU A 259 14.78 -3.75 -7.14
C LEU A 259 15.32 -4.84 -8.08
N ILE A 260 15.22 -6.11 -7.68
CA ILE A 260 15.66 -7.24 -8.48
C ILE A 260 14.86 -7.32 -9.77
N THR A 261 13.53 -7.18 -9.68
CA THR A 261 12.62 -7.25 -10.82
C THR A 261 12.90 -6.15 -11.84
N SER A 262 13.20 -4.93 -11.40
CA SER A 262 13.49 -3.80 -12.30
C SER A 262 14.66 -4.10 -13.26
N ARG A 263 15.59 -4.98 -12.87
CA ARG A 263 16.71 -5.42 -13.70
C ARG A 263 16.39 -6.69 -14.49
N LEU A 264 15.69 -7.64 -13.87
CA LEU A 264 15.41 -8.95 -14.48
C LEU A 264 14.35 -8.86 -15.57
N ILE A 265 13.35 -8.00 -15.42
CA ILE A 265 12.25 -7.89 -16.40
C ILE A 265 12.72 -7.48 -17.81
N LEU A 266 13.90 -6.86 -17.91
CA LEU A 266 14.49 -6.54 -19.21
C LEU A 266 14.93 -7.79 -19.99
N ARG A 267 15.09 -8.93 -19.31
CA ARG A 267 15.54 -10.21 -19.89
C ARG A 267 14.43 -11.23 -20.03
N PHE A 268 13.33 -11.06 -19.32
CA PHE A 268 12.22 -12.02 -19.27
C PHE A 268 10.94 -11.42 -19.83
N HIS A 269 10.16 -12.24 -20.52
CA HIS A 269 8.79 -11.88 -20.90
C HIS A 269 7.94 -11.75 -19.63
N TRP A 270 7.16 -10.67 -19.51
CA TRP A 270 6.38 -10.33 -18.29
C TRP A 270 5.53 -11.50 -17.78
N PHE A 271 4.84 -12.22 -18.70
CA PHE A 271 3.96 -13.33 -18.35
C PHE A 271 4.72 -14.49 -17.68
N LYS A 272 5.85 -14.92 -18.27
CA LYS A 272 6.69 -15.98 -17.68
C LYS A 272 7.23 -15.58 -16.31
N PHE A 273 7.66 -14.33 -16.18
CA PHE A 273 8.18 -13.82 -14.91
C PHE A 273 7.11 -13.78 -13.82
N VAL A 274 5.88 -13.34 -14.15
CA VAL A 274 4.73 -13.37 -13.23
C VAL A 274 4.40 -14.79 -12.78
N LEU A 275 4.41 -15.78 -13.70
CA LEU A 275 4.15 -17.18 -13.33
C LEU A 275 5.24 -17.73 -12.37
N ILE A 276 6.51 -17.40 -12.60
CA ILE A 276 7.61 -17.79 -11.70
C ILE A 276 7.39 -17.19 -10.32
N CYS A 277 7.05 -15.90 -10.23
CA CYS A 277 6.77 -15.23 -8.96
C CYS A 277 5.58 -15.87 -8.23
N LEU A 278 4.48 -16.14 -8.93
CA LEU A 278 3.32 -16.80 -8.33
C LEU A 278 3.67 -18.22 -7.85
N ALA A 279 4.38 -19.02 -8.65
CA ALA A 279 4.82 -20.35 -8.25
C ALA A 279 5.70 -20.31 -6.99
N ALA A 280 6.62 -19.34 -6.89
CA ALA A 280 7.45 -19.14 -5.70
C ALA A 280 6.60 -18.80 -4.46
N VAL A 281 5.61 -17.88 -4.58
CA VAL A 281 4.70 -17.55 -3.49
C VAL A 281 3.89 -18.77 -3.04
N PHE A 282 3.35 -19.56 -3.98
CA PHE A 282 2.66 -20.82 -3.68
C PHE A 282 3.55 -21.78 -2.90
N SER A 283 4.79 -21.98 -3.39
CA SER A 283 5.75 -22.89 -2.75
C SER A 283 6.06 -22.46 -1.32
N ILE A 284 6.31 -21.16 -1.08
CA ILE A 284 6.60 -20.63 0.25
C ILE A 284 5.40 -20.85 1.19
N LEU A 285 4.17 -20.57 0.73
CA LEU A 285 2.97 -20.75 1.55
C LEU A 285 2.75 -22.21 1.93
N ILE A 286 2.95 -23.15 0.99
CA ILE A 286 2.84 -24.60 1.25
C ILE A 286 3.90 -25.02 2.27
N VAL A 287 5.15 -24.61 2.09
CA VAL A 287 6.24 -24.90 3.04
C VAL A 287 5.90 -24.34 4.43
N CYS A 288 5.46 -23.08 4.51
CA CYS A 288 5.03 -22.49 5.79
C CYS A 288 3.91 -23.31 6.45
N GLN A 289 2.91 -23.75 5.68
CA GLN A 289 1.82 -24.55 6.23
C GLN A 289 2.28 -25.91 6.76
N VAL A 290 3.18 -26.58 6.03
CA VAL A 290 3.76 -27.86 6.46
C VAL A 290 4.56 -27.67 7.76
N LEU A 291 5.39 -26.63 7.84
CA LEU A 291 6.15 -26.32 9.06
C LEU A 291 5.24 -26.04 10.25
N ILE A 292 4.13 -25.30 10.03
CA ILE A 292 3.16 -25.00 11.09
C ILE A 292 2.43 -26.27 11.55
N SER A 293 2.08 -27.18 10.63
CA SER A 293 1.27 -28.37 10.95
C SER A 293 2.06 -29.48 11.61
N PHE A 294 3.31 -29.69 11.21
CA PHE A 294 4.07 -30.88 11.62
C PHE A 294 5.32 -30.56 12.48
N PHE A 295 5.88 -29.34 12.35
CA PHE A 295 7.17 -29.00 12.95
C PHE A 295 7.11 -27.69 13.75
N TYR A 296 5.96 -27.32 14.28
CA TYR A 296 5.72 -26.05 14.94
C TYR A 296 6.72 -25.71 16.04
N ALA A 297 6.97 -26.68 16.96
CA ALA A 297 7.79 -26.44 18.15
C ALA A 297 9.25 -26.10 17.78
N ASP A 298 9.78 -26.74 16.74
CA ASP A 298 11.20 -26.66 16.37
C ASP A 298 11.50 -25.43 15.48
N TYR A 299 10.56 -25.05 14.60
CA TYR A 299 10.84 -24.10 13.53
C TYR A 299 10.01 -22.81 13.59
N LYS A 300 9.29 -22.53 14.68
CA LYS A 300 8.45 -21.32 14.80
C LYS A 300 9.19 -20.01 14.57
N TYR A 301 10.45 -19.90 15.02
CA TYR A 301 11.28 -18.70 14.80
C TYR A 301 11.80 -18.61 13.36
N LEU A 302 12.00 -19.74 12.68
CA LEU A 302 12.40 -19.77 11.28
C LEU A 302 11.31 -19.22 10.37
N LEU A 303 10.03 -19.40 10.75
CA LEU A 303 8.89 -18.84 10.02
C LEU A 303 8.90 -17.30 9.97
N ILE A 304 9.53 -16.62 10.96
CA ILE A 304 9.71 -15.16 10.97
C ILE A 304 10.49 -14.67 9.75
N PHE A 305 11.35 -15.52 9.17
CA PHE A 305 12.13 -15.20 7.98
C PHE A 305 11.51 -15.79 6.71
N ILE A 306 11.08 -17.06 6.73
CA ILE A 306 10.57 -17.76 5.55
C ILE A 306 9.26 -17.12 5.06
N MET A 307 8.31 -16.87 5.96
CA MET A 307 7.01 -16.34 5.56
C MET A 307 7.09 -14.93 4.94
N PRO A 308 7.86 -13.97 5.48
CA PRO A 308 8.05 -12.67 4.85
C PRO A 308 8.79 -12.70 3.51
N MET A 309 9.55 -13.77 3.17
CA MET A 309 10.16 -13.91 1.84
C MET A 309 9.12 -13.87 0.69
N ILE A 310 7.86 -14.10 0.99
CA ILE A 310 6.74 -13.89 0.05
C ILE A 310 6.82 -12.50 -0.58
N GLY A 311 7.19 -11.48 0.19
CA GLY A 311 7.34 -10.11 -0.28
C GLY A 311 8.27 -9.98 -1.49
N LEU A 312 9.33 -10.79 -1.56
CA LEU A 312 10.28 -10.78 -2.67
C LEU A 312 9.60 -11.07 -4.03
N PHE A 313 8.61 -11.94 -4.02
CA PHE A 313 7.93 -12.41 -5.24
C PHE A 313 6.55 -11.77 -5.43
N LEU A 314 5.87 -11.37 -4.35
CA LEU A 314 4.54 -10.74 -4.41
C LEU A 314 4.61 -9.27 -4.82
N ALA A 315 5.53 -8.50 -4.22
CA ALA A 315 5.62 -7.06 -4.43
C ALA A 315 5.89 -6.61 -5.88
N PRO A 316 6.64 -7.36 -6.71
CA PRO A 316 6.83 -7.02 -8.11
C PRO A 316 5.60 -7.20 -8.99
N LEU A 317 4.64 -8.05 -8.60
CA LEU A 317 3.49 -8.40 -9.45
C LEU A 317 2.61 -7.18 -9.77
N PHE A 318 2.33 -6.33 -8.78
CA PHE A 318 1.49 -5.16 -8.98
C PHE A 318 2.04 -4.19 -10.05
N PRO A 319 3.31 -3.74 -10.00
CA PRO A 319 3.87 -2.90 -11.06
C PRO A 319 3.96 -3.61 -12.42
N LEU A 320 4.15 -4.93 -12.47
CA LEU A 320 4.19 -5.68 -13.73
C LEU A 320 2.83 -5.70 -14.42
N TYR A 321 1.76 -6.00 -13.70
CA TYR A 321 0.39 -5.95 -14.27
C TYR A 321 -0.01 -4.53 -14.68
N ASN A 322 0.33 -3.51 -13.87
CA ASN A 322 0.09 -2.12 -14.22
C ASN A 322 0.82 -1.71 -15.49
N SER A 323 2.10 -2.08 -15.63
CA SER A 323 2.91 -1.77 -16.81
C SER A 323 2.32 -2.42 -18.08
N GLU A 324 1.91 -3.69 -18.01
CA GLU A 324 1.29 -4.39 -19.15
C GLU A 324 0.01 -3.67 -19.62
N ILE A 325 -0.82 -3.22 -18.69
CA ILE A 325 -2.07 -2.55 -19.08
C ILE A 325 -1.82 -1.11 -19.53
N LEU A 326 -0.96 -0.35 -18.83
CA LEU A 326 -0.65 1.04 -19.18
C LEU A 326 -0.03 1.17 -20.56
N ASN A 327 0.81 0.21 -20.98
CA ASN A 327 1.39 0.17 -22.33
C ASN A 327 0.33 -0.01 -23.42
N ASN A 328 -0.83 -0.56 -23.05
CA ASN A 328 -1.92 -0.88 -23.96
C ASN A 328 -3.11 0.07 -23.85
N VAL A 329 -3.07 1.10 -23.03
CA VAL A 329 -4.15 2.09 -22.84
C VAL A 329 -3.75 3.44 -23.40
N PRO A 330 -4.64 4.13 -24.17
CA PRO A 330 -4.37 5.48 -24.66
C PRO A 330 -4.05 6.45 -23.50
N ARG A 331 -3.10 7.37 -23.73
CA ARG A 331 -2.64 8.35 -22.72
C ARG A 331 -3.80 9.15 -22.12
N GLU A 332 -4.77 9.52 -22.91
CA GLU A 332 -5.97 10.28 -22.50
C GLU A 332 -6.81 9.54 -21.44
N LYS A 333 -6.77 8.20 -21.42
CA LYS A 333 -7.56 7.34 -20.53
C LYS A 333 -6.80 6.90 -19.28
N THR A 334 -5.51 7.20 -19.22
CA THR A 334 -4.63 6.75 -18.11
C THR A 334 -5.10 7.28 -16.74
N HIS A 335 -5.51 8.55 -16.67
CA HIS A 335 -5.97 9.15 -15.40
C HIS A 335 -7.21 8.42 -14.83
N PHE A 336 -8.17 8.10 -15.70
CA PHE A 336 -9.36 7.37 -15.27
C PHE A 336 -9.01 5.93 -14.87
N LEU A 337 -8.13 5.25 -15.63
CA LEU A 337 -7.64 3.92 -15.27
C LEU A 337 -7.03 3.91 -13.87
N VAL A 338 -6.12 4.85 -13.57
CA VAL A 338 -5.47 4.96 -12.26
C VAL A 338 -6.50 5.17 -11.14
N SER A 339 -7.51 6.02 -11.36
CA SER A 339 -8.59 6.22 -10.37
C SER A 339 -9.36 4.93 -10.08
N VAL A 340 -9.68 4.15 -11.11
CA VAL A 340 -10.37 2.86 -10.96
C VAL A 340 -9.46 1.84 -10.27
N VAL A 341 -8.17 1.80 -10.60
CA VAL A 341 -7.17 0.98 -9.88
C VAL A 341 -7.17 1.29 -8.38
N VAL A 342 -7.22 2.57 -7.99
CA VAL A 342 -7.30 2.94 -6.56
C VAL A 342 -8.57 2.39 -5.91
N ILE A 343 -9.72 2.44 -6.59
CA ILE A 343 -10.99 1.90 -6.06
C ILE A 343 -10.86 0.39 -5.83
N PHE A 344 -10.43 -0.37 -6.84
CA PHE A 344 -10.29 -1.82 -6.71
C PHE A 344 -9.23 -2.21 -5.67
N SER A 345 -8.13 -1.45 -5.58
CA SER A 345 -7.12 -1.63 -4.53
C SER A 345 -7.70 -1.40 -3.13
N SER A 346 -8.46 -0.32 -2.94
CA SER A 346 -9.09 0.00 -1.65
C SER A 346 -10.14 -1.04 -1.25
N LEU A 347 -10.94 -1.52 -2.21
CA LEU A 347 -11.89 -2.61 -1.97
C LEU A 347 -11.16 -3.91 -1.63
N GLY A 348 -10.09 -4.23 -2.37
CA GLY A 348 -9.26 -5.41 -2.10
C GLY A 348 -8.65 -5.39 -0.70
N SER A 349 -8.09 -4.24 -0.28
CA SER A 349 -7.55 -4.02 1.06
C SER A 349 -8.60 -4.26 2.16
N SER A 350 -9.75 -3.59 2.04
CA SER A 350 -10.84 -3.70 3.01
C SER A 350 -11.39 -5.12 3.12
N VAL A 351 -11.65 -5.77 1.98
CA VAL A 351 -12.20 -7.13 1.95
C VAL A 351 -11.17 -8.15 2.43
N GLY A 352 -9.88 -7.96 2.10
CA GLY A 352 -8.79 -8.81 2.58
C GLY A 352 -8.66 -8.77 4.11
N SER A 353 -8.74 -7.59 4.71
CA SER A 353 -8.72 -7.45 6.17
C SER A 353 -9.95 -8.08 6.83
N LEU A 354 -11.15 -7.87 6.28
CA LEU A 354 -12.38 -8.50 6.77
C LEU A 354 -12.33 -10.02 6.66
N TYR A 355 -11.82 -10.56 5.57
CA TYR A 355 -11.65 -12.00 5.37
C TYR A 355 -10.75 -12.62 6.45
N MET A 356 -9.58 -11.97 6.71
CA MET A 356 -8.70 -12.41 7.78
C MET A 356 -9.35 -12.29 9.16
N ALA A 357 -10.08 -11.22 9.41
CA ALA A 357 -10.83 -11.05 10.66
C ALA A 357 -11.81 -12.21 10.94
N ILE A 358 -12.49 -12.70 9.90
CA ILE A 358 -13.39 -13.85 10.01
C ILE A 358 -12.61 -15.14 10.33
N ILE A 359 -11.45 -15.35 9.69
CA ILE A 359 -10.58 -16.51 9.92
C ILE A 359 -10.09 -16.52 11.38
N PHE A 360 -9.62 -15.37 11.88
CA PHE A 360 -9.18 -15.24 13.26
C PHE A 360 -10.35 -15.42 14.26
N HIS A 361 -11.52 -14.85 13.95
CA HIS A 361 -12.70 -14.99 14.79
C HIS A 361 -13.19 -16.47 14.92
N LYS A 362 -13.07 -17.25 13.85
CA LYS A 362 -13.43 -18.66 13.84
C LYS A 362 -12.38 -19.59 14.45
N ASN A 363 -11.25 -19.05 14.96
CA ASN A 363 -10.12 -19.81 15.50
C ASN A 363 -9.51 -20.82 14.52
N VAL A 364 -9.63 -20.59 13.21
CA VAL A 364 -9.01 -21.43 12.16
C VAL A 364 -7.75 -20.80 11.58
N SER A 365 -7.22 -19.82 12.26
CA SER A 365 -6.04 -19.05 11.82
C SER A 365 -4.74 -19.88 11.75
N ASN A 366 -4.69 -21.10 12.30
CA ASN A 366 -3.60 -22.04 12.06
C ASN A 366 -3.42 -22.39 10.58
N PHE A 367 -4.46 -22.25 9.77
CA PHE A 367 -4.44 -22.43 8.33
C PHE A 367 -4.25 -21.11 7.56
N TYR A 368 -3.71 -20.07 8.21
CA TYR A 368 -3.50 -18.75 7.62
C TYR A 368 -2.81 -18.80 6.23
N PRO A 369 -1.71 -19.57 6.02
CA PRO A 369 -1.11 -19.68 4.70
C PRO A 369 -2.06 -20.29 3.64
N VAL A 370 -2.86 -21.30 4.01
CA VAL A 370 -3.81 -21.97 3.10
C VAL A 370 -4.91 -21.02 2.66
N PHE A 371 -5.44 -20.21 3.58
CA PHE A 371 -6.50 -19.24 3.24
C PHE A 371 -6.04 -18.18 2.25
N ILE A 372 -4.73 -17.88 2.21
CA ILE A 372 -4.15 -16.95 1.24
C ILE A 372 -3.94 -17.62 -0.14
N LEU A 373 -3.81 -18.93 -0.22
CA LEU A 373 -3.71 -19.63 -1.50
C LEU A 373 -4.95 -19.43 -2.38
N PHE A 374 -6.14 -19.33 -1.78
CA PHE A 374 -7.39 -19.17 -2.53
C PHE A 374 -7.40 -17.92 -3.44
N PRO A 375 -7.19 -16.68 -2.95
CA PRO A 375 -7.11 -15.50 -3.81
C PRO A 375 -5.94 -15.56 -4.80
N LEU A 376 -4.83 -16.19 -4.45
CA LEU A 376 -3.70 -16.39 -5.36
C LEU A 376 -4.04 -17.32 -6.53
N LEU A 377 -4.84 -18.38 -6.32
CA LEU A 377 -5.33 -19.24 -7.40
C LEU A 377 -6.20 -18.46 -8.39
N ILE A 378 -7.02 -17.54 -7.90
CA ILE A 378 -7.81 -16.66 -8.77
C ILE A 378 -6.88 -15.75 -9.61
N ILE A 379 -5.87 -15.14 -8.99
CA ILE A 379 -4.88 -14.33 -9.71
C ILE A 379 -4.18 -15.18 -10.78
N PHE A 380 -3.75 -16.38 -10.43
CA PHE A 380 -3.08 -17.29 -11.35
C PHE A 380 -3.96 -17.61 -12.57
N GLY A 381 -5.22 -18.01 -12.36
CA GLY A 381 -6.17 -18.27 -13.45
C GLY A 381 -6.42 -17.05 -14.32
N LEU A 382 -6.68 -15.89 -13.71
CA LEU A 382 -6.94 -14.64 -14.44
C LEU A 382 -5.72 -14.16 -15.24
N THR A 383 -4.49 -14.47 -14.79
CA THR A 383 -3.26 -14.14 -15.53
C THR A 383 -3.22 -14.82 -16.90
N PHE A 384 -3.69 -16.07 -17.02
CA PHE A 384 -3.80 -16.74 -18.31
C PHE A 384 -4.82 -16.08 -19.22
N PHE A 385 -5.98 -15.69 -18.69
CA PHE A 385 -7.00 -14.99 -19.46
C PHE A 385 -6.49 -13.60 -19.89
N LEU A 386 -5.81 -12.87 -19.01
CA LEU A 386 -5.20 -11.58 -19.30
C LEU A 386 -4.20 -11.66 -20.44
N ASN A 387 -3.35 -12.71 -20.47
CA ASN A 387 -2.34 -12.91 -21.50
C ASN A 387 -2.94 -13.30 -22.84
N LYS A 388 -4.00 -14.12 -22.86
CA LYS A 388 -4.66 -14.59 -24.09
C LYS A 388 -5.58 -13.55 -24.75
N THR A 389 -6.08 -12.58 -23.98
CA THR A 389 -7.06 -11.62 -24.48
C THR A 389 -6.36 -10.43 -25.15
N PRO A 390 -6.50 -10.22 -26.46
CA PRO A 390 -5.93 -9.05 -27.12
C PRO A 390 -6.69 -7.77 -26.69
N ILE A 391 -5.99 -6.65 -26.61
CA ILE A 391 -6.65 -5.34 -26.59
C ILE A 391 -6.88 -4.95 -28.04
N THR A 392 -8.09 -5.16 -28.53
CA THR A 392 -8.50 -4.64 -29.83
C THR A 392 -8.54 -3.11 -29.76
N TYR A 393 -7.58 -2.47 -30.42
CA TYR A 393 -7.63 -1.05 -30.71
C TYR A 393 -8.59 -0.84 -31.89
N ASP A 394 -9.68 -0.13 -31.67
CA ASP A 394 -10.32 0.60 -32.75
C ASP A 394 -9.38 1.77 -33.12
N ARG A 395 -8.36 1.49 -33.90
CA ARG A 395 -7.64 2.55 -34.63
C ARG A 395 -8.66 3.11 -35.60
N LYS A 396 -9.27 4.26 -35.32
CA LYS A 396 -9.81 5.10 -36.36
C LYS A 396 -8.63 5.42 -37.31
N PRO A 397 -8.80 5.25 -38.63
CA PRO A 397 -7.82 5.77 -39.56
C PRO A 397 -7.63 7.25 -39.25
N GLN A 398 -6.40 7.70 -39.16
CA GLN A 398 -6.09 9.13 -39.21
C GLN A 398 -6.46 9.56 -40.64
N GLU A 399 -7.58 10.28 -40.79
CA GLU A 399 -7.86 11.14 -41.95
C GLU A 399 -7.09 12.45 -41.81
#